data_d945e277e99b7961abecabd8ee43c124
#
_entry.id   d945e277e99b7961abecabd8ee43c124
#
_cell.length_a   1.000
_cell.length_b   1.000
_cell.length_c   1.000
_cell.angle_alpha   90.00
_cell.angle_beta   90.00
_cell.angle_gamma   90.00
#
_symmetry.space_group_name_H-M   'P 1'
#
loop_
_entity.id
_entity.type
_entity.pdbx_description
1 polymer ?
#
loop_
_entity_poly.entity_id
_entity_poly.type
_entity_poly.pdbx_seq_one_letter_code
_entity_poly.pdbx_strand_id
1 'polypeptide(L)'
;MTKPSSFQEIILKLQDFWASHGCLITQPYYTQVGAGTMNPATFLRVLGPEPWNVAYVEPSVRPDDGRYGENPNRFQLHTQYQVILKPDPGNPQELYLESLKALGIDPRQHDIRFVEDNWEQPAISAWGLGWEVWLDGQEITQFTYFQQMGGVALDPVSVEITYGLERILIALNNAKAIWNEEYGAGVTYGEIRRQEEFEHSKYYFETADVERVRAMYDLFSAEADACLAQGLIVPAHDYVLKCSHCFNILDTRGAISVAERQAFFRRIRELAKGVAVSYGEQRKGLEYPLLKKTTDNRPSTTAKPSSVVNGPSSFLLEIGVEELPASDVDIAYAAVSTRVPTLLKELNLTHGDIRFFTTPRTIAVSIASLSPNPPDPEDLAKGPPADNAPDTHA
;
A
#
# COMPACT_ATOMS: atom_id res chain seq x y z
N MET A 1 18.27 19.21 -6.69
CA MET A 1 17.60 18.75 -7.93
C MET A 1 16.71 19.87 -8.41
N THR A 2 16.56 20.06 -9.72
CA THR A 2 15.64 21.05 -10.27
C THR A 2 14.21 20.58 -10.08
N LYS A 3 13.31 21.47 -9.66
CA LYS A 3 11.86 21.22 -9.55
C LYS A 3 11.33 20.82 -10.94
N PRO A 4 10.47 19.77 -11.08
CA PRO A 4 9.81 19.46 -12.35
C PRO A 4 8.86 20.60 -12.72
N SER A 5 8.83 20.93 -13.98
CA SER A 5 7.97 21.98 -14.52
C SER A 5 6.76 21.42 -15.28
N SER A 6 6.78 20.13 -15.60
CA SER A 6 5.76 19.48 -16.40
C SER A 6 5.26 18.17 -15.80
N PHE A 7 4.09 17.72 -16.25
CA PHE A 7 3.50 16.45 -15.86
C PHE A 7 4.41 15.25 -16.19
N GLN A 8 5.00 15.27 -17.38
CA GLN A 8 5.93 14.24 -17.82
C GLN A 8 7.17 14.15 -16.93
N GLU A 9 7.72 15.27 -16.50
CA GLU A 9 8.91 15.29 -15.64
C GLU A 9 8.64 14.68 -14.25
N ILE A 10 7.43 14.88 -13.70
CA ILE A 10 7.04 14.23 -12.43
C ILE A 10 7.07 12.71 -12.59
N ILE A 11 6.48 12.19 -13.66
CA ILE A 11 6.46 10.75 -13.94
C ILE A 11 7.88 10.21 -14.04
N LEU A 12 8.74 10.83 -14.86
CA LEU A 12 10.11 10.37 -15.07
C LEU A 12 10.93 10.38 -13.78
N LYS A 13 10.78 11.40 -12.95
CA LYS A 13 11.48 11.50 -11.66
C LYS A 13 11.01 10.45 -10.65
N LEU A 14 9.70 10.19 -10.57
CA LEU A 14 9.20 9.12 -9.70
C LEU A 14 9.63 7.73 -10.19
N GLN A 15 9.65 7.51 -11.50
CA GLN A 15 10.16 6.25 -12.08
C GLN A 15 11.64 6.04 -11.73
N ASP A 16 12.48 7.05 -11.90
CA ASP A 16 13.91 6.99 -11.58
C ASP A 16 14.13 6.77 -10.08
N PHE A 17 13.40 7.52 -9.23
CA PHE A 17 13.46 7.38 -7.78
C PHE A 17 13.13 5.95 -7.35
N TRP A 18 11.97 5.45 -7.72
CA TRP A 18 11.51 4.14 -7.27
C TRP A 18 12.28 2.98 -7.90
N ALA A 19 12.76 3.13 -9.14
CA ALA A 19 13.66 2.17 -9.75
C ALA A 19 14.99 2.05 -8.96
N SER A 20 15.56 3.20 -8.55
CA SER A 20 16.79 3.22 -7.74
C SER A 20 16.60 2.65 -6.33
N HIS A 21 15.34 2.61 -5.82
CA HIS A 21 14.96 1.99 -4.55
C HIS A 21 14.47 0.54 -4.69
N GLY A 22 14.75 -0.10 -5.83
CA GLY A 22 14.52 -1.53 -6.05
C GLY A 22 13.09 -1.91 -6.47
N CYS A 23 12.27 -0.94 -6.88
CA CYS A 23 10.98 -1.23 -7.49
C CYS A 23 11.14 -1.62 -8.97
N LEU A 24 10.42 -2.65 -9.38
CA LEU A 24 10.20 -2.95 -10.79
C LEU A 24 9.29 -1.88 -11.39
N ILE A 25 9.70 -1.21 -12.45
CA ILE A 25 8.85 -0.26 -13.17
C ILE A 25 8.05 -1.02 -14.23
N THR A 26 6.73 -1.11 -14.02
CA THR A 26 5.81 -1.73 -14.97
C THR A 26 5.02 -0.69 -15.77
N GLN A 27 4.29 -1.15 -16.78
CA GLN A 27 3.48 -0.30 -17.63
C GLN A 27 2.04 -0.23 -17.12
N PRO A 28 1.27 0.80 -17.51
CA PRO A 28 -0.17 0.87 -17.24
C PRO A 28 -0.89 -0.39 -17.71
N TYR A 29 -1.99 -0.73 -17.05
CA TYR A 29 -2.78 -1.88 -17.47
C TYR A 29 -3.61 -1.54 -18.72
N TYR A 30 -3.84 -2.52 -19.59
CA TYR A 30 -4.58 -2.32 -20.85
C TYR A 30 -6.10 -2.29 -20.67
N THR A 31 -6.62 -2.77 -19.53
CA THR A 31 -8.04 -2.69 -19.18
C THR A 31 -8.28 -1.52 -18.24
N GLN A 32 -9.37 -0.80 -18.41
CA GLN A 32 -9.72 0.33 -17.57
C GLN A 32 -9.86 -0.08 -16.09
N VAL A 33 -9.25 0.68 -15.22
CA VAL A 33 -9.33 0.54 -13.76
C VAL A 33 -9.89 1.81 -13.13
N GLY A 34 -10.59 1.68 -12.02
CA GLY A 34 -11.08 2.82 -11.22
C GLY A 34 -10.06 3.33 -10.21
N ALA A 35 -9.03 2.54 -9.95
CA ALA A 35 -7.90 2.86 -9.10
C ALA A 35 -6.70 1.99 -9.48
N GLY A 36 -5.48 2.49 -9.28
CA GLY A 36 -4.25 1.73 -9.53
C GLY A 36 -4.18 0.41 -8.78
N THR A 37 -4.80 0.33 -7.61
CA THR A 37 -4.97 -0.89 -6.82
C THR A 37 -5.62 -2.05 -7.60
N MET A 38 -6.46 -1.75 -8.58
CA MET A 38 -7.18 -2.76 -9.37
C MET A 38 -6.31 -3.37 -10.49
N ASN A 39 -5.17 -2.77 -10.81
CA ASN A 39 -4.18 -3.36 -11.72
C ASN A 39 -3.69 -4.71 -11.17
N PRO A 40 -3.57 -5.78 -11.99
CA PRO A 40 -3.02 -7.06 -11.56
C PRO A 40 -1.65 -6.99 -10.88
N ALA A 41 -0.83 -5.97 -11.20
CA ALA A 41 0.45 -5.74 -10.55
C ALA A 41 0.31 -5.39 -9.05
N THR A 42 -0.86 -4.90 -8.64
CA THR A 42 -1.24 -4.74 -7.23
C THR A 42 -2.20 -5.84 -6.81
N PHE A 43 -3.42 -5.88 -7.38
CA PHE A 43 -4.51 -6.75 -6.90
C PHE A 43 -4.10 -8.22 -6.74
N LEU A 44 -3.38 -8.78 -7.71
CA LEU A 44 -2.93 -10.17 -7.65
C LEU A 44 -1.64 -10.33 -6.83
N ARG A 45 -0.67 -9.41 -7.02
CA ARG A 45 0.67 -9.58 -6.48
C ARG A 45 0.80 -9.33 -4.98
N VAL A 46 -0.14 -8.61 -4.37
CA VAL A 46 -0.18 -8.48 -2.91
C VAL A 46 -0.63 -9.76 -2.20
N LEU A 47 -1.30 -10.67 -2.94
CA LEU A 47 -1.74 -11.97 -2.42
C LEU A 47 -0.56 -12.93 -2.23
N GLY A 48 -0.66 -13.77 -1.18
CA GLY A 48 0.34 -14.77 -0.85
C GLY A 48 1.66 -14.22 -0.31
N PRO A 49 2.66 -15.08 -0.05
CA PRO A 49 3.87 -14.72 0.69
C PRO A 49 5.00 -14.14 -0.16
N GLU A 50 4.84 -14.06 -1.48
CA GLU A 50 5.93 -13.66 -2.38
C GLU A 50 6.26 -12.17 -2.24
N PRO A 51 7.55 -11.78 -2.14
CA PRO A 51 7.94 -10.38 -2.09
C PRO A 51 7.66 -9.70 -3.45
N TRP A 52 7.25 -8.42 -3.38
CA TRP A 52 6.90 -7.67 -4.58
C TRP A 52 7.05 -6.17 -4.36
N ASN A 53 8.03 -5.56 -5.03
CA ASN A 53 8.20 -4.11 -5.08
C ASN A 53 8.00 -3.66 -6.51
N VAL A 54 6.99 -2.83 -6.75
CA VAL A 54 6.62 -2.37 -8.08
C VAL A 54 6.19 -0.91 -8.03
N ALA A 55 6.44 -0.19 -9.12
CA ALA A 55 5.91 1.15 -9.32
C ALA A 55 5.47 1.33 -10.78
N TYR A 56 4.38 2.05 -11.00
CA TYR A 56 3.82 2.30 -12.33
C TYR A 56 2.87 3.48 -12.37
N VAL A 57 2.72 4.04 -13.56
CA VAL A 57 1.68 5.02 -13.85
C VAL A 57 0.37 4.27 -14.15
N GLU A 58 -0.74 4.72 -13.58
CA GLU A 58 -2.06 4.12 -13.86
C GLU A 58 -3.12 5.19 -14.11
N PRO A 59 -3.55 5.35 -15.37
CA PRO A 59 -4.72 6.15 -15.67
C PRO A 59 -5.97 5.52 -15.04
N SER A 60 -6.57 6.20 -14.07
CA SER A 60 -7.71 5.71 -13.32
C SER A 60 -8.98 6.41 -13.75
N VAL A 61 -9.98 5.62 -14.17
CA VAL A 61 -11.23 6.11 -14.74
C VAL A 61 -12.35 6.03 -13.71
N ARG A 62 -12.93 7.18 -13.39
CA ARG A 62 -14.05 7.33 -12.47
C ARG A 62 -15.17 8.14 -13.13
N PRO A 63 -16.16 7.50 -13.76
CA PRO A 63 -17.25 8.18 -14.48
C PRO A 63 -17.96 9.26 -13.67
N ASP A 64 -18.20 9.03 -12.38
CA ASP A 64 -18.87 9.96 -11.46
C ASP A 64 -18.08 11.25 -11.19
N ASP A 65 -16.76 11.25 -11.44
CA ASP A 65 -15.89 12.41 -11.32
C ASP A 65 -15.86 13.30 -12.56
N GLY A 66 -16.56 12.92 -13.62
CA GLY A 66 -16.68 13.74 -14.84
C GLY A 66 -17.22 15.14 -14.56
N ARG A 67 -16.64 16.16 -15.19
CA ARG A 67 -16.98 17.59 -15.01
C ARG A 67 -16.88 18.39 -16.30
N TYR A 68 -16.99 17.76 -17.47
CA TYR A 68 -16.98 18.39 -18.78
C TYR A 68 -15.74 19.27 -19.08
N GLY A 69 -14.63 19.06 -18.36
CA GLY A 69 -13.45 19.91 -18.48
C GLY A 69 -13.58 21.30 -17.86
N GLU A 70 -14.61 21.54 -17.05
CA GLU A 70 -14.89 22.82 -16.40
C GLU A 70 -14.27 22.93 -15.00
N ASN A 71 -14.03 21.80 -14.33
CA ASN A 71 -13.44 21.79 -13.00
C ASN A 71 -11.90 21.86 -13.08
N PRO A 72 -11.24 22.63 -12.21
CA PRO A 72 -9.79 22.83 -12.25
C PRO A 72 -8.96 21.61 -11.84
N ASN A 73 -9.50 20.69 -11.00
CA ASN A 73 -8.75 19.59 -10.38
C ASN A 73 -9.56 18.31 -10.19
N ARG A 74 -10.79 18.22 -10.72
CA ARG A 74 -11.64 17.03 -10.70
C ARG A 74 -12.12 16.70 -12.11
N PHE A 75 -11.91 15.47 -12.55
CA PHE A 75 -12.20 14.95 -13.89
C PHE A 75 -12.29 13.42 -13.85
N GLN A 76 -12.93 12.83 -14.86
CA GLN A 76 -13.23 11.39 -14.90
C GLN A 76 -11.99 10.51 -15.03
N LEU A 77 -10.91 10.99 -15.63
CA LEU A 77 -9.65 10.27 -15.76
C LEU A 77 -8.56 11.05 -15.04
N HIS A 78 -8.02 10.51 -13.97
CA HIS A 78 -6.85 11.05 -13.28
C HIS A 78 -5.73 10.03 -13.28
N THR A 79 -4.50 10.52 -13.29
CA THR A 79 -3.33 9.66 -13.40
C THR A 79 -2.73 9.45 -12.03
N GLN A 80 -2.73 8.21 -11.59
CA GLN A 80 -2.05 7.80 -10.37
C GLN A 80 -0.64 7.33 -10.67
N TYR A 81 0.30 7.60 -9.78
CA TYR A 81 1.55 6.87 -9.72
C TYR A 81 1.48 5.92 -8.53
N GLN A 82 1.47 4.64 -8.84
CA GLN A 82 1.23 3.57 -7.88
C GLN A 82 2.53 2.93 -7.46
N VAL A 83 2.73 2.73 -6.16
CA VAL A 83 3.88 2.01 -5.61
C VAL A 83 3.39 0.94 -4.64
N ILE A 84 3.92 -0.26 -4.76
CA ILE A 84 3.69 -1.37 -3.82
C ILE A 84 5.02 -1.82 -3.26
N LEU A 85 5.10 -1.87 -1.94
CA LEU A 85 6.22 -2.41 -1.20
C LEU A 85 5.75 -3.61 -0.37
N LYS A 86 6.25 -4.79 -0.71
CA LYS A 86 5.87 -6.05 -0.04
C LYS A 86 7.10 -6.94 0.19
N PRO A 87 7.42 -7.30 1.44
CA PRO A 87 6.77 -6.84 2.67
C PRO A 87 6.99 -5.36 2.93
N ASP A 88 6.32 -4.82 3.95
CA ASP A 88 6.60 -3.48 4.48
C ASP A 88 8.10 -3.34 4.77
N PRO A 89 8.78 -2.31 4.22
CA PRO A 89 10.21 -2.09 4.45
C PRO A 89 10.54 -1.57 5.87
N GLY A 90 9.54 -1.20 6.67
CA GLY A 90 9.70 -0.65 8.01
C GLY A 90 9.94 0.87 8.07
N ASN A 91 10.13 1.52 6.91
CA ASN A 91 10.35 2.97 6.81
C ASN A 91 9.67 3.60 5.58
N PRO A 92 8.44 3.21 5.22
CA PRO A 92 7.84 3.65 3.97
C PRO A 92 7.47 5.13 3.96
N GLN A 93 7.22 5.76 5.12
CA GLN A 93 6.96 7.21 5.21
C GLN A 93 8.22 8.02 4.89
N GLU A 94 9.39 7.59 5.39
CA GLU A 94 10.66 8.24 5.10
C GLU A 94 10.98 8.14 3.60
N LEU A 95 10.82 6.96 3.00
CA LEU A 95 10.99 6.75 1.56
C LEU A 95 10.05 7.64 0.75
N TYR A 96 8.80 7.75 1.17
CA TYR A 96 7.83 8.65 0.54
C TYR A 96 8.27 10.12 0.62
N LEU A 97 8.68 10.61 1.81
CA LEU A 97 9.16 11.98 1.97
C LEU A 97 10.44 12.25 1.15
N GLU A 98 11.30 11.25 1.00
CA GLU A 98 12.46 11.34 0.10
C GLU A 98 12.05 11.43 -1.37
N SER A 99 11.00 10.72 -1.77
CA SER A 99 10.45 10.84 -3.13
C SER A 99 9.89 12.23 -3.41
N LEU A 100 9.24 12.86 -2.42
CA LEU A 100 8.78 14.26 -2.54
C LEU A 100 9.96 15.22 -2.67
N LYS A 101 11.05 15.00 -1.93
CA LYS A 101 12.30 15.79 -2.09
C LYS A 101 12.90 15.63 -3.49
N ALA A 102 12.82 14.41 -4.07
CA ALA A 102 13.26 14.18 -5.45
C ALA A 102 12.42 14.97 -6.46
N LEU A 103 11.15 15.23 -6.16
CA LEU A 103 10.29 16.14 -6.91
C LEU A 103 10.54 17.62 -6.61
N GLY A 104 11.46 17.95 -5.70
CA GLY A 104 11.77 19.33 -5.31
C GLY A 104 10.83 19.90 -4.24
N ILE A 105 10.03 19.07 -3.59
CA ILE A 105 9.21 19.46 -2.44
C ILE A 105 10.07 19.29 -1.16
N ASP A 106 10.52 20.38 -0.57
CA ASP A 106 11.23 20.33 0.71
C ASP A 106 10.23 20.31 1.87
N PRO A 107 10.14 19.23 2.65
CA PRO A 107 9.21 19.13 3.77
C PRO A 107 9.34 20.23 4.83
N ARG A 108 10.48 20.93 4.86
CA ARG A 108 10.70 22.06 5.79
C ARG A 108 10.07 23.37 5.32
N GLN A 109 9.63 23.44 4.06
CA GLN A 109 9.07 24.64 3.44
C GLN A 109 7.57 24.50 3.16
N HIS A 110 7.01 23.33 3.40
CA HIS A 110 5.63 22.98 3.13
C HIS A 110 4.95 22.37 4.36
N ASP A 111 3.64 22.58 4.49
CA ASP A 111 2.80 21.91 5.48
C ASP A 111 2.42 20.52 4.92
N ILE A 112 3.13 19.48 5.37
CA ILE A 112 2.85 18.09 5.01
C ILE A 112 2.21 17.40 6.20
N ARG A 113 0.99 16.90 6.02
CA ARG A 113 0.23 16.20 7.05
C ARG A 113 -0.14 14.81 6.60
N PHE A 114 0.05 13.83 7.48
CA PHE A 114 -0.52 12.50 7.38
C PHE A 114 -1.81 12.51 8.20
N VAL A 115 -2.94 12.45 7.52
CA VAL A 115 -4.28 12.46 8.13
C VAL A 115 -4.81 11.05 8.07
N GLU A 116 -5.21 10.48 9.20
CA GLU A 116 -5.73 9.11 9.25
C GLU A 116 -6.92 8.94 8.29
N ASP A 117 -6.81 7.96 7.42
CA ASP A 117 -7.85 7.54 6.49
C ASP A 117 -7.76 6.04 6.21
N ASN A 118 -8.80 5.30 6.59
CA ASN A 118 -8.91 3.88 6.33
C ASN A 118 -9.50 3.68 4.94
N TRP A 119 -8.63 3.32 4.02
CA TRP A 119 -9.03 3.12 2.64
C TRP A 119 -9.82 1.83 2.42
N GLU A 120 -10.91 1.94 1.67
CA GLU A 120 -11.76 0.81 1.29
C GLU A 120 -12.16 0.86 -0.19
N GLN A 121 -12.15 -0.32 -0.83
CA GLN A 121 -12.76 -0.52 -2.15
C GLN A 121 -13.75 -1.69 -2.09
N PRO A 122 -15.03 -1.40 -1.78
CA PRO A 122 -16.03 -2.44 -1.55
C PRO A 122 -16.29 -3.35 -2.76
N ALA A 123 -16.12 -2.83 -4.00
CA ALA A 123 -16.34 -3.61 -5.21
C ALA A 123 -15.41 -4.82 -5.33
N ILE A 124 -14.18 -4.71 -4.84
CA ILE A 124 -13.18 -5.79 -4.89
C ILE A 124 -12.85 -6.36 -3.51
N SER A 125 -13.63 -6.05 -2.48
CA SER A 125 -13.39 -6.48 -1.09
C SER A 125 -11.95 -6.24 -0.64
N ALA A 126 -11.44 -5.02 -0.88
CA ALA A 126 -10.12 -4.59 -0.45
C ALA A 126 -10.25 -3.48 0.59
N TRP A 127 -9.39 -3.52 1.61
CA TRP A 127 -9.27 -2.46 2.60
C TRP A 127 -7.90 -2.47 3.28
N GLY A 128 -7.56 -1.32 3.86
CA GLY A 128 -6.34 -1.17 4.63
C GLY A 128 -6.37 0.06 5.53
N LEU A 129 -5.50 0.05 6.52
CA LEU A 129 -5.26 1.18 7.41
C LEU A 129 -4.30 2.16 6.72
N GLY A 130 -4.46 3.46 6.94
CA GLY A 130 -3.52 4.39 6.32
C GLY A 130 -3.81 5.85 6.54
N TRP A 131 -3.33 6.65 5.62
CA TRP A 131 -3.41 8.09 5.67
C TRP A 131 -3.64 8.71 4.28
N GLU A 132 -4.40 9.79 4.24
CA GLU A 132 -4.26 10.81 3.20
C GLU A 132 -3.03 11.66 3.52
N VAL A 133 -2.18 11.90 2.54
CA VAL A 133 -1.08 12.86 2.68
C VAL A 133 -1.49 14.18 2.03
N TRP A 134 -1.52 15.22 2.85
CA TRP A 134 -1.90 16.57 2.45
C TRP A 134 -0.66 17.45 2.33
N LEU A 135 -0.59 18.22 1.24
CA LEU A 135 0.44 19.22 0.98
C LEU A 135 -0.22 20.58 0.90
N ASP A 136 0.12 21.50 1.81
CA ASP A 136 -0.39 22.86 1.87
C ASP A 136 -1.93 22.94 1.78
N GLY A 137 -2.62 21.99 2.41
CA GLY A 137 -4.07 21.91 2.45
C GLY A 137 -4.75 21.18 1.30
N GLN A 138 -3.99 20.55 0.41
CA GLN A 138 -4.52 19.68 -0.65
C GLN A 138 -4.01 18.25 -0.48
N GLU A 139 -4.94 17.28 -0.49
CA GLU A 139 -4.60 15.86 -0.58
C GLU A 139 -3.87 15.58 -1.88
N ILE A 140 -2.67 14.98 -1.79
CA ILE A 140 -1.83 14.62 -2.95
C ILE A 140 -1.55 13.13 -3.07
N THR A 141 -1.72 12.36 -2.00
CA THR A 141 -1.35 10.94 -1.95
C THR A 141 -2.24 10.18 -0.97
N GLN A 142 -2.66 8.99 -1.36
CA GLN A 142 -3.22 7.98 -0.47
C GLN A 142 -2.12 6.98 -0.09
N PHE A 143 -2.00 6.69 1.19
CA PHE A 143 -1.01 5.77 1.76
C PHE A 143 -1.74 4.67 2.52
N THR A 144 -1.55 3.39 2.13
CA THR A 144 -2.37 2.30 2.66
C THR A 144 -1.53 1.08 3.05
N TYR A 145 -1.75 0.56 4.24
CA TYR A 145 -1.28 -0.75 4.67
C TYR A 145 -2.40 -1.76 4.45
N PHE A 146 -2.32 -2.53 3.39
CA PHE A 146 -3.35 -3.47 3.02
C PHE A 146 -3.52 -4.59 4.05
N GLN A 147 -4.75 -4.77 4.51
CA GLN A 147 -5.15 -5.85 5.40
C GLN A 147 -5.86 -6.97 4.64
N GLN A 148 -6.58 -6.61 3.57
CA GLN A 148 -7.37 -7.55 2.77
C GLN A 148 -7.37 -7.14 1.30
N MET A 149 -7.35 -8.15 0.42
CA MET A 149 -7.52 -7.99 -1.02
C MET A 149 -8.38 -9.12 -1.58
N GLY A 150 -9.43 -8.80 -2.36
CA GLY A 150 -10.34 -9.81 -2.90
C GLY A 150 -11.02 -10.67 -1.82
N GLY A 151 -11.24 -10.14 -0.61
CA GLY A 151 -11.78 -10.88 0.52
C GLY A 151 -10.82 -11.88 1.16
N VAL A 152 -9.52 -11.83 0.82
CA VAL A 152 -8.45 -12.66 1.40
C VAL A 152 -7.59 -11.77 2.29
N ALA A 153 -7.39 -12.19 3.54
CA ALA A 153 -6.47 -11.52 4.46
C ALA A 153 -5.02 -11.60 3.94
N LEU A 154 -4.25 -10.54 4.11
CA LEU A 154 -2.89 -10.45 3.59
C LEU A 154 -1.85 -10.72 4.67
N ASP A 155 -0.93 -11.62 4.35
CA ASP A 155 0.27 -11.90 5.11
C ASP A 155 1.40 -12.27 4.13
N PRO A 156 2.50 -11.50 4.07
CA PRO A 156 2.77 -10.27 4.82
C PRO A 156 1.92 -9.08 4.35
N VAL A 157 1.77 -8.10 5.24
CA VAL A 157 1.18 -6.80 4.92
C VAL A 157 2.03 -6.11 3.85
N SER A 158 1.38 -5.48 2.89
CA SER A 158 2.01 -4.64 1.87
C SER A 158 1.61 -3.19 2.04
N VAL A 159 2.53 -2.29 1.68
CA VAL A 159 2.29 -0.85 1.67
C VAL A 159 2.00 -0.41 0.26
N GLU A 160 0.91 0.31 0.08
CA GLU A 160 0.57 1.03 -1.15
C GLU A 160 0.80 2.53 -0.96
N ILE A 161 1.42 3.16 -1.94
CA ILE A 161 1.56 4.61 -2.02
C ILE A 161 1.00 5.06 -3.37
N THR A 162 -0.10 5.80 -3.34
CA THR A 162 -0.82 6.23 -4.53
C THR A 162 -0.73 7.75 -4.67
N TYR A 163 0.15 8.23 -5.52
CA TYR A 163 0.32 9.65 -5.80
C TYR A 163 -0.75 10.13 -6.79
N GLY A 164 -1.39 11.26 -6.53
CA GLY A 164 -2.24 11.98 -7.48
C GLY A 164 -1.41 12.98 -8.29
N LEU A 165 -1.00 12.59 -9.49
CA LEU A 165 0.02 13.34 -10.25
C LEU A 165 -0.43 14.74 -10.63
N GLU A 166 -1.70 14.91 -10.99
CA GLU A 166 -2.26 16.22 -11.35
C GLU A 166 -2.28 17.17 -10.16
N ARG A 167 -2.65 16.67 -8.98
CA ARG A 167 -2.66 17.46 -7.73
C ARG A 167 -1.25 17.86 -7.32
N ILE A 168 -0.28 16.97 -7.49
CA ILE A 168 1.14 17.27 -7.25
C ILE A 168 1.63 18.36 -8.17
N LEU A 169 1.30 18.30 -9.48
CA LEU A 169 1.69 19.35 -10.44
C LEU A 169 1.09 20.70 -10.09
N ILE A 170 -0.22 20.72 -9.75
CA ILE A 170 -0.92 21.93 -9.30
C ILE A 170 -0.21 22.52 -8.05
N ALA A 171 0.09 21.71 -7.04
CA ALA A 171 0.77 22.15 -5.83
C ALA A 171 2.19 22.65 -6.11
N LEU A 172 2.97 21.92 -6.91
CA LEU A 172 4.31 22.31 -7.32
C LEU A 172 4.34 23.67 -7.99
N ASN A 173 3.44 23.94 -8.93
CA ASN A 173 3.43 25.15 -9.72
C ASN A 173 2.57 26.27 -9.13
N ASN A 174 1.93 26.03 -7.97
CA ASN A 174 0.93 26.93 -7.39
C ASN A 174 -0.14 27.33 -8.44
N ALA A 175 -0.57 26.35 -9.23
CA ALA A 175 -1.46 26.54 -10.34
C ALA A 175 -2.91 26.64 -9.88
N LYS A 176 -3.73 27.38 -10.68
CA LYS A 176 -5.18 27.47 -10.41
C LYS A 176 -5.99 26.33 -11.01
N ALA A 177 -5.48 25.72 -12.06
CA ALA A 177 -6.12 24.61 -12.76
C ALA A 177 -5.08 23.81 -13.53
N ILE A 178 -5.30 22.49 -13.61
CA ILE A 178 -4.42 21.57 -14.34
C ILE A 178 -4.37 21.86 -15.84
N TRP A 179 -5.48 22.38 -16.41
CA TRP A 179 -5.65 22.54 -17.85
C TRP A 179 -4.60 23.41 -18.52
N ASN A 180 -4.01 24.34 -17.78
CA ASN A 180 -3.01 25.30 -18.29
C ASN A 180 -1.56 24.84 -18.00
N GLU A 181 -1.40 23.76 -17.24
CA GLU A 181 -0.08 23.26 -16.88
C GLU A 181 0.55 22.49 -18.05
N GLU A 182 1.86 22.57 -18.15
CA GLU A 182 2.59 21.83 -19.18
C GLU A 182 2.52 20.32 -18.94
N TYR A 183 2.05 19.61 -19.95
CA TYR A 183 2.14 18.15 -19.97
C TYR A 183 3.58 17.71 -20.26
N GLY A 184 4.19 18.33 -21.25
CA GLY A 184 5.57 18.11 -21.69
C GLY A 184 5.79 18.64 -23.12
N ALA A 185 7.04 18.95 -23.45
CA ALA A 185 7.43 19.42 -24.78
C ALA A 185 6.63 20.66 -25.29
N GLY A 186 6.24 21.54 -24.36
CA GLY A 186 5.48 22.75 -24.66
C GLY A 186 3.99 22.54 -24.95
N VAL A 187 3.46 21.34 -24.72
CA VAL A 187 2.03 21.02 -24.85
C VAL A 187 1.40 21.05 -23.47
N THR A 188 0.22 21.68 -23.33
CA THR A 188 -0.50 21.76 -22.07
C THR A 188 -1.32 20.50 -21.79
N TYR A 189 -1.62 20.26 -20.52
CA TYR A 189 -2.52 19.17 -20.09
C TYR A 189 -3.90 19.33 -20.74
N GLY A 190 -4.41 20.54 -20.85
CA GLY A 190 -5.70 20.83 -21.45
C GLY A 190 -5.76 20.51 -22.95
N GLU A 191 -4.69 20.76 -23.70
CA GLU A 191 -4.63 20.43 -25.14
C GLU A 191 -4.72 18.93 -25.39
N ILE A 192 -4.29 18.10 -24.42
CA ILE A 192 -4.37 16.64 -24.56
C ILE A 192 -5.68 16.10 -23.97
N ARG A 193 -6.11 16.56 -22.78
CA ARG A 193 -7.11 15.86 -21.96
C ARG A 193 -8.47 16.54 -21.86
N ARG A 194 -8.57 17.86 -22.13
CA ARG A 194 -9.82 18.60 -21.86
C ARG A 194 -10.97 18.18 -22.77
N GLN A 195 -10.70 17.92 -24.05
CA GLN A 195 -11.72 17.45 -24.99
C GLN A 195 -12.16 16.01 -24.67
N GLU A 196 -11.21 15.14 -24.30
CA GLU A 196 -11.52 13.78 -23.86
C GLU A 196 -12.44 13.80 -22.63
N GLU A 197 -12.13 14.66 -21.65
CA GLU A 197 -12.94 14.85 -20.43
C GLU A 197 -14.37 15.29 -20.78
N PHE A 198 -14.53 16.25 -21.69
CA PHE A 198 -15.85 16.70 -22.15
C PHE A 198 -16.65 15.55 -22.78
N GLU A 199 -16.05 14.80 -23.69
CA GLU A 199 -16.71 13.72 -24.42
C GLU A 199 -17.10 12.55 -23.48
N HIS A 200 -16.21 12.17 -22.59
CA HIS A 200 -16.48 11.14 -21.60
C HIS A 200 -17.55 11.58 -20.60
N SER A 201 -17.51 12.81 -20.09
CA SER A 201 -18.56 13.35 -19.22
C SER A 201 -19.93 13.31 -19.91
N LYS A 202 -20.00 13.76 -21.18
CA LYS A 202 -21.23 13.70 -21.97
C LYS A 202 -21.72 12.26 -22.16
N TYR A 203 -20.80 11.33 -22.42
CA TYR A 203 -21.16 9.92 -22.53
C TYR A 203 -21.72 9.39 -21.22
N TYR A 204 -21.02 9.58 -20.10
CA TYR A 204 -21.40 9.02 -18.81
C TYR A 204 -22.70 9.63 -18.26
N PHE A 205 -22.90 10.92 -18.39
CA PHE A 205 -24.06 11.57 -17.79
C PHE A 205 -25.30 11.65 -18.73
N GLU A 206 -25.09 11.64 -20.05
CA GLU A 206 -26.17 11.94 -20.99
C GLU A 206 -26.48 10.79 -21.97
N THR A 207 -25.45 10.20 -22.60
CA THR A 207 -25.65 9.39 -23.81
C THR A 207 -25.50 7.89 -23.63
N ALA A 208 -24.87 7.41 -22.54
CA ALA A 208 -24.71 5.98 -22.28
C ALA A 208 -26.10 5.32 -22.23
N ASP A 209 -26.34 4.32 -23.07
CA ASP A 209 -27.58 3.58 -23.13
C ASP A 209 -27.61 2.55 -22.00
N VAL A 210 -28.57 2.70 -21.09
CA VAL A 210 -28.69 1.92 -19.88
C VAL A 210 -28.86 0.42 -20.17
N GLU A 211 -29.73 0.08 -21.13
CA GLU A 211 -30.03 -1.33 -21.45
C GLU A 211 -28.80 -2.02 -22.09
N ARG A 212 -28.11 -1.33 -22.98
CA ARG A 212 -26.86 -1.86 -23.55
C ARG A 212 -25.76 -2.04 -22.51
N VAL A 213 -25.60 -1.08 -21.60
CA VAL A 213 -24.57 -1.20 -20.54
C VAL A 213 -24.91 -2.32 -19.56
N ARG A 214 -26.21 -2.53 -19.23
CA ARG A 214 -26.66 -3.69 -18.45
C ARG A 214 -26.34 -5.00 -19.17
N ALA A 215 -26.68 -5.12 -20.45
CA ALA A 215 -26.38 -6.30 -21.25
C ALA A 215 -24.86 -6.58 -21.31
N MET A 216 -24.03 -5.54 -21.47
CA MET A 216 -22.57 -5.69 -21.38
C MET A 216 -22.10 -6.21 -20.04
N TYR A 217 -22.65 -5.67 -18.93
CA TYR A 217 -22.32 -6.16 -17.60
C TYR A 217 -22.64 -7.66 -17.43
N ASP A 218 -23.84 -8.09 -17.87
CA ASP A 218 -24.26 -9.47 -17.75
C ASP A 218 -23.35 -10.42 -18.56
N LEU A 219 -23.00 -10.04 -19.78
CA LEU A 219 -22.07 -10.79 -20.63
C LEU A 219 -20.67 -10.86 -20.00
N PHE A 220 -20.13 -9.76 -19.52
CA PHE A 220 -18.82 -9.75 -18.86
C PHE A 220 -18.81 -10.56 -17.56
N SER A 221 -19.90 -10.52 -16.79
CA SER A 221 -20.05 -11.33 -15.59
C SER A 221 -20.04 -12.84 -15.92
N ALA A 222 -20.73 -13.24 -17.00
CA ALA A 222 -20.75 -14.64 -17.46
C ALA A 222 -19.38 -15.10 -17.97
N GLU A 223 -18.66 -14.25 -18.72
CA GLU A 223 -17.30 -14.55 -19.17
C GLU A 223 -16.31 -14.66 -18.00
N ALA A 224 -16.46 -13.83 -16.96
CA ALA A 224 -15.64 -13.96 -15.76
C ALA A 224 -15.80 -15.35 -15.11
N ASP A 225 -17.05 -15.83 -14.97
CA ASP A 225 -17.32 -17.20 -14.47
C ASP A 225 -16.70 -18.26 -15.36
N ALA A 226 -16.86 -18.15 -16.69
CA ALA A 226 -16.32 -19.10 -17.64
C ALA A 226 -14.78 -19.17 -17.57
N CYS A 227 -14.13 -18.03 -17.44
CA CYS A 227 -12.68 -17.96 -17.22
C CYS A 227 -12.26 -18.61 -15.90
N LEU A 228 -12.94 -18.29 -14.80
CA LEU A 228 -12.67 -18.90 -13.48
C LEU A 228 -12.83 -20.42 -13.52
N ALA A 229 -13.88 -20.93 -14.18
CA ALA A 229 -14.13 -22.36 -14.32
C ALA A 229 -13.01 -23.09 -15.07
N GLN A 230 -12.25 -22.38 -15.91
CA GLN A 230 -11.11 -22.90 -16.66
C GLN A 230 -9.75 -22.58 -16.00
N GLY A 231 -9.72 -21.94 -14.83
CA GLY A 231 -8.49 -21.51 -14.15
C GLY A 231 -7.75 -20.37 -14.85
N LEU A 232 -8.44 -19.60 -15.71
CA LEU A 232 -7.90 -18.47 -16.45
C LEU A 232 -8.02 -17.19 -15.61
N ILE A 233 -7.10 -16.99 -14.67
CA ILE A 233 -7.22 -16.00 -13.60
C ILE A 233 -7.13 -14.57 -14.13
N VAL A 234 -6.12 -14.25 -14.95
CA VAL A 234 -5.93 -12.90 -15.49
C VAL A 234 -7.07 -12.48 -16.41
N PRO A 235 -7.51 -13.30 -17.37
CA PRO A 235 -8.71 -12.99 -18.15
C PRO A 235 -9.97 -12.82 -17.30
N ALA A 236 -10.15 -13.64 -16.24
CA ALA A 236 -11.26 -13.47 -15.32
C ALA A 236 -11.20 -12.09 -14.62
N HIS A 237 -10.01 -11.66 -14.18
CA HIS A 237 -9.81 -10.35 -13.58
C HIS A 237 -10.15 -9.22 -14.56
N ASP A 238 -9.77 -9.33 -15.84
CA ASP A 238 -10.15 -8.36 -16.87
C ASP A 238 -11.68 -8.16 -16.95
N TYR A 239 -12.43 -9.27 -16.88
CA TYR A 239 -13.89 -9.18 -16.89
C TYR A 239 -14.46 -8.62 -15.59
N VAL A 240 -13.83 -8.87 -14.44
CA VAL A 240 -14.19 -8.17 -13.18
C VAL A 240 -14.04 -6.66 -13.32
N LEU A 241 -12.94 -6.18 -13.91
CA LEU A 241 -12.69 -4.76 -14.17
C LEU A 241 -13.76 -4.17 -15.11
N LYS A 242 -14.09 -4.88 -16.20
CA LYS A 242 -15.15 -4.48 -17.13
C LYS A 242 -16.52 -4.41 -16.45
N CYS A 243 -16.85 -5.37 -15.58
CA CYS A 243 -18.07 -5.32 -14.75
C CYS A 243 -18.08 -4.09 -13.84
N SER A 244 -16.96 -3.79 -13.17
CA SER A 244 -16.83 -2.61 -12.32
C SER A 244 -17.02 -1.32 -13.12
N HIS A 245 -16.46 -1.22 -14.32
CA HIS A 245 -16.63 -0.05 -15.17
C HIS A 245 -18.09 0.11 -15.65
N CYS A 246 -18.75 -0.95 -16.11
CA CYS A 246 -20.17 -0.92 -16.46
C CYS A 246 -21.06 -0.49 -15.28
N PHE A 247 -20.78 -1.03 -14.09
CA PHE A 247 -21.46 -0.61 -12.86
C PHE A 247 -21.30 0.90 -12.61
N ASN A 248 -20.06 1.43 -12.70
CA ASN A 248 -19.80 2.85 -12.49
C ASN A 248 -20.55 3.72 -13.52
N ILE A 249 -20.66 3.30 -14.78
CA ILE A 249 -21.45 4.02 -15.80
C ILE A 249 -22.93 4.03 -15.42
N LEU A 250 -23.51 2.88 -15.05
CA LEU A 250 -24.92 2.77 -14.66
C LEU A 250 -25.24 3.60 -13.42
N ASP A 251 -24.33 3.64 -12.47
CA ASP A 251 -24.43 4.42 -11.24
C ASP A 251 -24.40 5.93 -11.54
N THR A 252 -23.41 6.36 -12.33
CA THR A 252 -23.28 7.76 -12.80
C THR A 252 -24.51 8.23 -13.60
N ARG A 253 -25.13 7.33 -14.38
CA ARG A 253 -26.40 7.59 -15.08
C ARG A 253 -27.60 7.71 -14.16
N GLY A 254 -27.47 7.40 -12.85
CA GLY A 254 -28.58 7.29 -11.92
C GLY A 254 -29.57 6.18 -12.29
N ALA A 255 -29.12 5.15 -13.01
CA ALA A 255 -29.93 4.11 -13.59
C ALA A 255 -30.13 2.89 -12.68
N ILE A 256 -29.54 2.91 -11.47
CA ILE A 256 -29.61 1.82 -10.50
C ILE A 256 -30.17 2.30 -9.16
N SER A 257 -31.06 1.52 -8.59
CA SER A 257 -31.57 1.74 -7.25
C SER A 257 -30.55 1.31 -6.17
N VAL A 258 -30.77 1.71 -4.92
CA VAL A 258 -29.94 1.29 -3.78
C VAL A 258 -29.89 -0.24 -3.65
N ALA A 259 -30.99 -0.93 -3.86
CA ALA A 259 -31.06 -2.40 -3.79
C ALA A 259 -30.25 -3.05 -4.93
N GLU A 260 -30.38 -2.54 -6.16
CA GLU A 260 -29.59 -3.00 -7.31
C GLU A 260 -28.10 -2.74 -7.10
N ARG A 261 -27.71 -1.57 -6.56
CA ARG A 261 -26.31 -1.26 -6.22
C ARG A 261 -25.72 -2.34 -5.32
N GLN A 262 -26.43 -2.78 -4.30
CA GLN A 262 -25.99 -3.86 -3.42
C GLN A 262 -25.85 -5.20 -4.15
N ALA A 263 -26.72 -5.48 -5.11
CA ALA A 263 -26.64 -6.70 -5.93
C ALA A 263 -25.41 -6.68 -6.85
N PHE A 264 -25.13 -5.55 -7.52
CA PHE A 264 -23.93 -5.36 -8.33
C PHE A 264 -22.64 -5.52 -7.50
N PHE A 265 -22.55 -4.85 -6.34
CA PHE A 265 -21.39 -4.99 -5.47
C PHE A 265 -21.18 -6.41 -4.97
N ARG A 266 -22.27 -7.11 -4.60
CA ARG A 266 -22.17 -8.51 -4.18
C ARG A 266 -21.58 -9.36 -5.29
N ARG A 267 -22.10 -9.22 -6.50
CA ARG A 267 -21.65 -10.00 -7.65
C ARG A 267 -20.19 -9.74 -8.01
N ILE A 268 -19.77 -8.47 -8.09
CA ILE A 268 -18.39 -8.10 -8.38
C ILE A 268 -17.45 -8.64 -7.29
N ARG A 269 -17.85 -8.56 -6.01
CA ARG A 269 -17.08 -9.13 -4.89
C ARG A 269 -16.93 -10.65 -4.97
N GLU A 270 -18.00 -11.36 -5.37
CA GLU A 270 -17.93 -12.81 -5.57
C GLU A 270 -16.91 -13.18 -6.65
N LEU A 271 -16.95 -12.47 -7.77
CA LEU A 271 -16.00 -12.67 -8.86
C LEU A 271 -14.56 -12.31 -8.43
N ALA A 272 -14.36 -11.17 -7.81
CA ALA A 272 -13.05 -10.72 -7.30
C ALA A 272 -12.46 -11.71 -6.28
N LYS A 273 -13.31 -12.27 -5.40
CA LYS A 273 -12.90 -13.32 -4.46
C LYS A 273 -12.50 -14.60 -5.19
N GLY A 274 -13.27 -15.00 -6.18
CA GLY A 274 -12.94 -16.15 -7.04
C GLY A 274 -11.57 -15.98 -7.67
N VAL A 275 -11.28 -14.81 -8.24
CA VAL A 275 -9.97 -14.47 -8.82
C VAL A 275 -8.87 -14.53 -7.76
N ALA A 276 -9.06 -13.92 -6.59
CA ALA A 276 -8.05 -13.87 -5.54
C ALA A 276 -7.70 -15.26 -4.99
N VAL A 277 -8.71 -16.09 -4.72
CA VAL A 277 -8.53 -17.46 -4.22
C VAL A 277 -7.83 -18.32 -5.27
N SER A 278 -8.31 -18.30 -6.51
CA SER A 278 -7.69 -19.09 -7.61
C SER A 278 -6.25 -18.67 -7.88
N TYR A 279 -5.93 -17.37 -7.77
CA TYR A 279 -4.55 -16.88 -7.87
C TYR A 279 -3.67 -17.43 -6.74
N GLY A 280 -4.16 -17.39 -5.49
CA GLY A 280 -3.44 -17.93 -4.33
C GLY A 280 -3.13 -19.43 -4.51
N GLU A 281 -4.09 -20.22 -4.98
CA GLU A 281 -3.91 -21.63 -5.27
C GLU A 281 -2.91 -21.86 -6.42
N GLN A 282 -2.99 -21.08 -7.49
CA GLN A 282 -2.03 -21.14 -8.60
C GLN A 282 -0.60 -20.84 -8.11
N ARG A 283 -0.41 -19.80 -7.30
CA ARG A 283 0.93 -19.45 -6.77
C ARG A 283 1.47 -20.54 -5.87
N LYS A 284 0.61 -21.13 -5.04
CA LYS A 284 0.97 -22.28 -4.20
C LYS A 284 1.36 -23.49 -5.05
N GLY A 285 0.60 -23.81 -6.08
CA GLY A 285 0.91 -24.90 -7.02
C GLY A 285 2.23 -24.71 -7.77
N LEU A 286 2.62 -23.45 -8.02
CA LEU A 286 3.91 -23.08 -8.60
C LEU A 286 5.05 -22.99 -7.56
N GLU A 287 4.77 -23.34 -6.29
CA GLU A 287 5.73 -23.28 -5.18
C GLU A 287 6.36 -21.88 -4.99
N TYR A 288 5.59 -20.83 -5.21
CA TYR A 288 5.99 -19.44 -5.02
C TYR A 288 7.33 -19.05 -5.66
N PRO A 289 7.42 -19.00 -7.00
CA PRO A 289 8.71 -18.85 -7.70
C PRO A 289 9.54 -17.63 -7.30
N LEU A 290 8.89 -16.54 -6.81
CA LEU A 290 9.61 -15.34 -6.43
C LEU A 290 10.27 -15.47 -5.04
N LEU A 291 9.83 -16.38 -4.17
CA LEU A 291 10.55 -16.70 -2.92
C LEU A 291 11.92 -17.31 -3.21
N LYS A 292 12.02 -18.15 -4.25
CA LYS A 292 13.28 -18.81 -4.63
C LYS A 292 14.30 -17.83 -5.20
N LYS A 293 13.86 -16.73 -5.84
CA LYS A 293 14.73 -15.70 -6.42
C LYS A 293 15.33 -14.75 -5.39
N THR A 294 14.68 -14.59 -4.24
CA THR A 294 15.17 -13.71 -3.18
C THR A 294 16.39 -14.25 -2.43
N THR A 295 16.69 -15.55 -2.55
CA THR A 295 17.90 -16.14 -1.98
C THR A 295 19.14 -15.93 -2.86
N ASP A 296 19.02 -15.61 -4.18
CA ASP A 296 20.15 -15.63 -5.12
C ASP A 296 20.60 -14.26 -5.67
N ASN A 297 19.79 -13.19 -5.66
CA ASN A 297 20.17 -11.95 -6.35
C ASN A 297 19.50 -10.68 -5.79
N ARG A 298 19.60 -10.40 -4.49
CA ARG A 298 19.52 -9.01 -4.07
C ARG A 298 20.92 -8.42 -4.10
N PRO A 299 21.16 -7.31 -4.85
CA PRO A 299 22.13 -6.37 -4.34
C PRO A 299 21.59 -6.02 -2.96
N SER A 300 22.36 -6.36 -1.93
CA SER A 300 22.08 -5.99 -0.55
C SER A 300 21.98 -4.45 -0.47
N THR A 301 20.79 -3.93 -0.74
CA THR A 301 20.34 -2.63 -0.24
C THR A 301 19.62 -2.82 1.08
N THR A 302 19.88 -3.89 1.77
CA THR A 302 19.95 -3.80 3.19
C THR A 302 21.16 -2.90 3.43
N ALA A 303 20.92 -1.66 3.80
CA ALA A 303 21.70 -1.19 4.94
C ALA A 303 21.78 -2.44 5.80
N LYS A 304 22.96 -3.09 5.88
CA LYS A 304 23.21 -4.15 6.85
C LYS A 304 22.54 -3.64 8.09
N PRO A 305 21.61 -4.39 8.75
CA PRO A 305 21.26 -4.02 10.09
C PRO A 305 22.61 -3.78 10.70
N SER A 306 22.90 -2.54 11.03
CA SER A 306 24.22 -2.05 11.36
C SER A 306 24.71 -3.05 12.37
N SER A 307 25.67 -3.91 11.96
CA SER A 307 26.26 -4.98 12.75
C SER A 307 25.26 -5.59 13.73
N VAL A 308 24.94 -6.88 13.58
CA VAL A 308 24.48 -7.67 14.74
C VAL A 308 25.42 -7.22 15.86
N VAL A 309 24.88 -6.42 16.78
CA VAL A 309 25.65 -5.95 17.91
C VAL A 309 25.85 -7.22 18.74
N ASN A 310 27.00 -7.88 18.56
CA ASN A 310 27.39 -9.06 19.30
C ASN A 310 27.74 -8.66 20.75
N GLY A 311 26.90 -7.84 21.38
CA GLY A 311 27.08 -7.36 22.73
C GLY A 311 25.89 -6.53 23.22
N PRO A 312 25.83 -6.25 24.52
CA PRO A 312 24.77 -5.45 25.11
C PRO A 312 24.70 -4.06 24.47
N SER A 313 23.51 -3.65 24.04
CA SER A 313 23.26 -2.34 23.44
C SER A 313 22.16 -1.58 24.16
N SER A 314 22.10 -0.27 24.00
CA SER A 314 20.97 0.51 24.51
C SER A 314 19.71 0.20 23.69
N PHE A 315 18.58 0.08 24.37
CA PHE A 315 17.27 -0.15 23.77
C PHE A 315 16.32 0.98 24.15
N LEU A 316 15.57 1.49 23.20
CA LEU A 316 14.51 2.48 23.40
C LEU A 316 13.22 1.93 22.79
N LEU A 317 12.18 1.83 23.59
CA LEU A 317 10.80 1.63 23.15
C LEU A 317 10.05 2.93 23.33
N GLU A 318 9.42 3.43 22.29
CA GLU A 318 8.53 4.58 22.33
C GLU A 318 7.16 4.16 21.75
N ILE A 319 6.11 4.42 22.50
CA ILE A 319 4.73 4.17 22.13
C ILE A 319 4.01 5.51 22.05
N GLY A 320 3.67 5.94 20.82
CA GLY A 320 2.80 7.07 20.58
C GLY A 320 1.36 6.69 20.90
N VAL A 321 0.66 7.57 21.62
CA VAL A 321 -0.76 7.39 21.98
C VAL A 321 -1.51 8.69 21.69
N GLU A 322 -2.84 8.59 21.55
CA GLU A 322 -3.70 9.77 21.62
C GLU A 322 -3.57 10.44 23.00
N GLU A 323 -4.04 11.68 23.12
CA GLU A 323 -3.92 12.44 24.36
C GLU A 323 -4.65 11.74 25.51
N LEU A 324 -3.87 11.08 26.37
CA LEU A 324 -4.39 10.36 27.53
C LEU A 324 -4.78 11.33 28.65
N PRO A 325 -5.91 11.12 29.35
CA PRO A 325 -6.20 11.78 30.60
C PRO A 325 -5.07 11.58 31.63
N ALA A 326 -4.86 12.53 32.53
CA ALA A 326 -3.77 12.47 33.52
C ALA A 326 -3.79 11.17 34.36
N SER A 327 -4.99 10.70 34.74
CA SER A 327 -5.15 9.43 35.48
C SER A 327 -4.66 8.22 34.66
N ASP A 328 -4.85 8.24 33.35
CA ASP A 328 -4.47 7.12 32.48
C ASP A 328 -2.96 7.13 32.22
N VAL A 329 -2.32 8.30 32.21
CA VAL A 329 -0.87 8.45 32.18
C VAL A 329 -0.23 7.77 33.40
N ASP A 330 -0.78 7.97 34.60
CA ASP A 330 -0.31 7.35 35.84
C ASP A 330 -0.50 5.82 35.80
N ILE A 331 -1.64 5.35 35.29
CA ILE A 331 -1.93 3.92 35.11
C ILE A 331 -0.92 3.30 34.12
N ALA A 332 -0.68 3.97 33.00
CA ALA A 332 0.28 3.53 31.99
C ALA A 332 1.70 3.45 32.56
N TYR A 333 2.12 4.46 33.31
CA TYR A 333 3.42 4.46 34.00
C TYR A 333 3.56 3.27 34.94
N ALA A 334 2.57 3.03 35.82
CA ALA A 334 2.57 1.90 36.74
C ALA A 334 2.60 0.56 36.02
N ALA A 335 1.86 0.43 34.91
CA ALA A 335 1.82 -0.78 34.10
C ALA A 335 3.17 -1.09 33.46
N VAL A 336 3.79 -0.16 32.75
CA VAL A 336 5.08 -0.40 32.07
C VAL A 336 6.23 -0.58 33.07
N SER A 337 6.23 0.17 34.19
CA SER A 337 7.27 0.05 35.22
C SER A 337 7.25 -1.30 35.93
N THR A 338 6.10 -1.96 35.96
CA THR A 338 5.95 -3.33 36.54
C THR A 338 6.18 -4.41 35.50
N ARG A 339 5.59 -4.24 34.30
CA ARG A 339 5.58 -5.32 33.27
C ARG A 339 6.92 -5.47 32.56
N VAL A 340 7.63 -4.40 32.27
CA VAL A 340 8.90 -4.48 31.53
C VAL A 340 9.98 -5.24 32.29
N PRO A 341 10.26 -4.96 33.59
CA PRO A 341 11.23 -5.74 34.36
C PRO A 341 10.83 -7.22 34.47
N THR A 342 9.53 -7.50 34.61
CA THR A 342 9.01 -8.86 34.65
C THR A 342 9.26 -9.59 33.34
N LEU A 343 8.99 -8.94 32.19
CA LEU A 343 9.22 -9.50 30.87
C LEU A 343 10.70 -9.80 30.61
N LEU A 344 11.59 -8.89 30.98
CA LEU A 344 13.04 -9.11 30.83
C LEU A 344 13.54 -10.31 31.66
N LYS A 345 12.97 -10.48 32.82
CA LYS A 345 13.24 -11.64 33.65
C LYS A 345 12.68 -12.94 33.08
N GLU A 346 11.44 -12.91 32.54
CA GLU A 346 10.80 -14.05 31.88
C GLU A 346 11.62 -14.49 30.65
N LEU A 347 12.17 -13.51 29.90
CA LEU A 347 13.03 -13.76 28.72
C LEU A 347 14.49 -14.07 29.08
N ASN A 348 14.84 -14.06 30.34
CA ASN A 348 16.20 -14.29 30.87
C ASN A 348 17.26 -13.37 30.22
N LEU A 349 16.90 -12.11 29.96
CA LEU A 349 17.77 -11.10 29.32
C LEU A 349 18.50 -10.29 30.40
N THR A 350 19.81 -10.20 30.31
CA THR A 350 20.61 -9.29 31.14
C THR A 350 20.50 -7.85 30.64
N HIS A 351 20.38 -6.91 31.56
CA HIS A 351 20.19 -5.49 31.23
C HIS A 351 20.83 -4.58 32.27
N GLY A 352 21.11 -3.35 31.90
CA GLY A 352 21.48 -2.25 32.78
C GLY A 352 20.25 -1.50 33.31
N ASP A 353 20.43 -0.20 33.58
CA ASP A 353 19.36 0.66 34.13
C ASP A 353 18.16 0.75 33.19
N ILE A 354 16.96 0.66 33.76
CA ILE A 354 15.69 0.87 33.06
C ILE A 354 15.13 2.23 33.50
N ARG A 355 14.78 3.08 32.52
CA ARG A 355 14.12 4.36 32.76
C ARG A 355 12.79 4.40 32.04
N PHE A 356 11.78 4.94 32.72
CA PHE A 356 10.42 5.07 32.22
C PHE A 356 10.04 6.54 32.10
N PHE A 357 9.39 6.88 30.99
CA PHE A 357 8.92 8.23 30.71
C PHE A 357 7.49 8.15 30.19
N THR A 358 6.62 9.00 30.70
CA THR A 358 5.24 9.09 30.21
C THR A 358 4.84 10.56 30.09
N THR A 359 4.12 10.84 29.02
CA THR A 359 3.44 12.10 28.76
C THR A 359 2.02 11.78 28.31
N PRO A 360 1.13 12.76 28.17
CA PRO A 360 -0.20 12.50 27.62
C PRO A 360 -0.20 11.87 26.22
N ARG A 361 0.91 11.97 25.46
CA ARG A 361 1.00 11.47 24.09
C ARG A 361 2.08 10.43 23.85
N THR A 362 2.91 10.12 24.84
CA THR A 362 4.03 9.20 24.67
C THR A 362 4.29 8.39 25.92
N ILE A 363 4.47 7.09 25.75
CA ILE A 363 4.99 6.19 26.77
C ILE A 363 6.33 5.68 26.27
N ALA A 364 7.42 5.90 27.00
CA ALA A 364 8.74 5.46 26.58
C ALA A 364 9.48 4.69 27.67
N VAL A 365 10.23 3.68 27.24
CA VAL A 365 11.10 2.85 28.08
C VAL A 365 12.49 2.84 27.50
N SER A 366 13.48 3.28 28.26
CA SER A 366 14.89 3.21 27.87
C SER A 366 15.62 2.20 28.74
N ILE A 367 16.33 1.27 28.13
CA ILE A 367 17.09 0.21 28.80
C ILE A 367 18.55 0.34 28.38
N ALA A 368 19.44 0.52 29.34
CA ALA A 368 20.88 0.52 29.10
C ALA A 368 21.39 -0.91 29.00
N SER A 369 22.30 -1.16 28.07
CA SER A 369 23.06 -2.44 27.96
C SER A 369 22.18 -3.70 27.94
N LEU A 370 21.11 -3.71 27.14
CA LEU A 370 20.27 -4.89 26.97
C LEU A 370 21.01 -5.96 26.16
N SER A 371 21.05 -7.19 26.68
CA SER A 371 21.62 -8.35 25.98
C SER A 371 20.74 -8.75 24.78
N PRO A 372 21.31 -9.02 23.60
CA PRO A 372 20.54 -9.46 22.44
C PRO A 372 19.99 -10.91 22.58
N ASN A 373 20.63 -11.72 23.39
CA ASN A 373 20.26 -13.12 23.63
C ASN A 373 20.26 -13.44 25.13
N PRO A 374 19.44 -14.39 25.58
CA PRO A 374 19.60 -14.96 26.92
C PRO A 374 20.98 -15.64 27.03
N PRO A 375 21.57 -15.71 28.22
CA PRO A 375 22.78 -16.49 28.44
C PRO A 375 22.50 -17.97 28.12
N ASP A 376 23.49 -18.65 27.56
CA ASP A 376 23.38 -20.09 27.29
C ASP A 376 23.01 -20.82 28.57
N PRO A 377 21.96 -21.68 28.58
CA PRO A 377 21.65 -22.46 29.75
C PRO A 377 22.81 -23.41 30.05
N GLU A 378 23.45 -23.28 31.23
CA GLU A 378 24.31 -24.32 31.74
C GLU A 378 23.43 -25.49 32.15
N ASP A 379 23.20 -26.44 31.27
CA ASP A 379 22.59 -27.70 31.57
C ASP A 379 23.66 -28.56 32.30
N LEU A 380 23.64 -28.53 33.60
CA LEU A 380 24.33 -29.53 34.44
C LEU A 380 23.57 -30.87 34.30
N ALA A 381 23.84 -31.58 33.21
CA ALA A 381 23.42 -32.98 33.10
C ALA A 381 24.23 -33.80 34.10
N LYS A 382 23.55 -34.38 35.11
CA LYS A 382 24.16 -35.35 36.02
C LYS A 382 24.53 -36.60 35.21
N GLY A 383 25.82 -36.77 34.94
CA GLY A 383 26.34 -37.99 34.30
C GLY A 383 26.00 -39.26 35.11
N PRO A 384 26.07 -40.44 34.51
CA PRO A 384 25.88 -41.69 35.21
C PRO A 384 26.89 -41.81 36.37
N PRO A 385 26.54 -42.51 37.45
CA PRO A 385 27.47 -42.74 38.57
C PRO A 385 28.82 -43.28 38.08
N ALA A 386 29.92 -42.84 38.69
CA ALA A 386 31.27 -43.19 38.28
C ALA A 386 31.54 -44.73 38.29
N ASP A 387 30.71 -45.48 39.00
CA ASP A 387 30.77 -46.94 39.07
C ASP A 387 30.32 -47.69 37.81
N ASN A 388 29.72 -46.93 36.80
CA ASN A 388 29.27 -47.48 35.54
C ASN A 388 30.05 -46.94 34.32
N ALA A 389 31.21 -46.34 34.51
CA ALA A 389 32.08 -45.97 33.41
C ALA A 389 32.76 -47.23 32.85
N PRO A 390 32.68 -47.52 31.54
CA PRO A 390 33.42 -48.64 30.99
C PRO A 390 34.91 -48.40 31.14
N ASP A 391 35.65 -49.40 31.65
CA ASP A 391 37.09 -49.38 31.71
C ASP A 391 37.70 -49.20 30.31
N THR A 392 38.23 -48.05 30.03
CA THR A 392 39.04 -47.79 28.82
C THR A 392 40.50 -48.16 29.09
N HIS A 393 40.73 -49.45 29.25
CA HIS A 393 42.05 -50.04 29.15
C HIS A 393 41.95 -51.41 28.43
N ALA A 394 42.11 -51.30 27.07
CA ALA A 394 42.70 -52.36 26.24
C ALA A 394 43.07 -51.72 24.87
#